data_025a438f66daf967866b67f7c9371b48
#
_entry.id   025a438f66daf967866b67f7c9371b48
#
_cell.length_a   1.000
_cell.length_b   1.000
_cell.length_c   1.000
_cell.angle_alpha   90.00
_cell.angle_beta   90.00
_cell.angle_gamma   90.00
#
_symmetry.space_group_name_H-M   'P 1'
#
loop_
_entity.id
_entity.type
_entity.pdbx_description
1 polymer ?
#
loop_
_entity_poly.entity_id
_entity_poly.type
_entity_poly.pdbx_seq_one_letter_code
_entity_poly.pdbx_strand_id
1 'polypeptide(L)'
;MLSLNDIPKSALLVLDHLTEHGPAAPREIARASKIPLRTVTYALHKLSQQKLLRKVPNLMDMRKQLYHLEVEKIRAIENEINHLRAITGIHMRAF
;
A
#
# COMPACT_ATOMS: atom_id res chain seq x y z
N MET A 1 10.15 -15.01 -5.73
CA MET A 1 9.53 -15.19 -4.40
C MET A 1 9.44 -13.87 -3.68
N LEU A 2 8.27 -13.59 -3.12
CA LEU A 2 8.09 -12.35 -2.39
C LEU A 2 8.83 -12.38 -1.06
N SER A 3 9.58 -11.32 -0.78
CA SER A 3 10.22 -11.16 0.52
C SER A 3 9.54 -10.02 1.26
N LEU A 4 8.67 -10.36 2.19
CA LEU A 4 7.97 -9.35 2.98
C LEU A 4 8.87 -8.71 4.02
N ASN A 5 10.05 -9.27 4.26
CA ASN A 5 11.00 -8.69 5.19
C ASN A 5 11.53 -7.33 4.74
N ASP A 6 11.47 -7.08 3.44
CA ASP A 6 11.92 -5.82 2.86
C ASP A 6 10.85 -4.74 2.81
N ILE A 7 9.65 -5.07 3.27
CA ILE A 7 8.55 -4.12 3.25
C ILE A 7 8.59 -3.25 4.50
N PRO A 8 8.72 -1.92 4.35
CA PRO A 8 8.76 -1.03 5.50
C PRO A 8 7.41 -0.96 6.21
N LYS A 9 7.45 -0.56 7.48
CA LYS A 9 6.22 -0.42 8.26
C LYS A 9 5.21 0.52 7.59
N SER A 10 5.71 1.59 6.97
CA SER A 10 4.85 2.54 6.27
C SER A 10 4.08 1.89 5.13
N ALA A 11 4.61 0.83 4.53
CA ALA A 11 3.92 0.13 3.45
C ALA A 11 2.63 -0.51 3.93
N LEU A 12 2.59 -0.98 5.17
CA LEU A 12 1.37 -1.54 5.73
C LEU A 12 0.28 -0.47 5.85
N LEU A 13 0.67 0.74 6.21
CA LEU A 13 -0.27 1.87 6.29
C LEU A 13 -0.82 2.21 4.91
N VAL A 14 0.04 2.16 3.89
CA VAL A 14 -0.37 2.40 2.51
C VAL A 14 -1.35 1.32 2.05
N LEU A 15 -1.04 0.06 2.33
CA LEU A 15 -1.94 -1.04 1.97
C LEU A 15 -3.31 -0.87 2.60
N ASP A 16 -3.35 -0.47 3.86
CA ASP A 16 -4.61 -0.27 4.56
C ASP A 16 -5.41 0.87 3.97
N HIS A 17 -4.73 1.96 3.62
CA HIS A 17 -5.43 3.08 2.99
C HIS A 17 -6.07 2.65 1.68
N LEU A 18 -5.33 1.92 0.86
CA LEU A 18 -5.86 1.46 -0.43
C LEU A 18 -6.98 0.44 -0.25
N THR A 19 -6.89 -0.40 0.78
CA THR A 19 -7.94 -1.36 1.08
C THR A 19 -9.24 -0.65 1.47
N GLU A 20 -9.14 0.40 2.28
CA GLU A 20 -10.32 1.11 2.76
C GLU A 20 -10.91 2.07 1.74
N HIS A 21 -10.07 2.75 0.98
CA HIS A 21 -10.49 3.87 0.15
C HIS A 21 -10.39 3.62 -1.35
N GLY A 22 -9.80 2.50 -1.75
CA GLY A 22 -9.62 2.19 -3.16
C GLY A 22 -8.46 2.96 -3.79
N PRO A 23 -8.45 3.09 -5.13
CA PRO A 23 -7.35 3.74 -5.81
C PRO A 23 -7.11 5.15 -5.29
N ALA A 24 -5.84 5.50 -5.09
CA ALA A 24 -5.48 6.80 -4.54
C ALA A 24 -4.14 7.28 -5.08
N ALA A 25 -3.97 8.59 -5.11
CA ALA A 25 -2.70 9.21 -5.48
C ALA A 25 -1.80 9.28 -4.25
N PRO A 26 -0.46 9.36 -4.45
CA PRO A 26 0.46 9.41 -3.32
C PRO A 26 0.17 10.54 -2.33
N ARG A 27 -0.21 11.71 -2.83
CA ARG A 27 -0.50 12.85 -1.95
C ARG A 27 -1.73 12.63 -1.10
N GLU A 28 -2.72 11.95 -1.64
CA GLU A 28 -3.92 11.61 -0.89
C GLU A 28 -3.57 10.64 0.25
N ILE A 29 -2.75 9.65 -0.05
CA ILE A 29 -2.31 8.68 0.95
C ILE A 29 -1.53 9.38 2.05
N ALA A 30 -0.60 10.25 1.68
CA ALA A 30 0.23 10.98 2.64
C ALA A 30 -0.63 11.82 3.57
N ARG A 31 -1.61 12.52 3.01
CA ARG A 31 -2.49 13.39 3.78
C ARG A 31 -3.35 12.58 4.76
N ALA A 32 -3.96 11.51 4.28
CA ALA A 32 -4.84 10.70 5.09
C ALA A 32 -4.10 9.91 6.16
N SER A 33 -2.92 9.42 5.84
CA SER A 33 -2.12 8.60 6.74
C SER A 33 -1.22 9.43 7.65
N LYS A 34 -1.13 10.73 7.40
CA LYS A 34 -0.30 11.66 8.18
C LYS A 34 1.17 11.25 8.20
N ILE A 35 1.64 10.77 7.05
CA ILE A 35 3.05 10.45 6.88
C ILE A 35 3.61 11.28 5.72
N PRO A 36 4.93 11.57 5.74
CA PRO A 36 5.53 12.40 4.70
C PRO A 36 5.35 11.78 3.31
N LEU A 37 5.17 12.64 2.30
CA LEU A 37 5.03 12.18 0.93
C LEU A 37 6.23 11.33 0.50
N ARG A 38 7.43 11.70 0.94
CA ARG A 38 8.63 10.93 0.64
C ARG A 38 8.49 9.49 1.13
N THR A 39 7.99 9.33 2.34
CA THR A 39 7.78 8.00 2.93
C THR A 39 6.75 7.21 2.16
N VAL A 40 5.64 7.87 1.76
CA VAL A 40 4.60 7.22 0.95
C VAL A 40 5.18 6.76 -0.38
N THR A 41 5.93 7.64 -1.04
CA THR A 41 6.52 7.32 -2.34
C THR A 41 7.46 6.12 -2.23
N TYR A 42 8.27 6.10 -1.17
CA TYR A 42 9.17 4.97 -0.92
C TYR A 42 8.39 3.68 -0.71
N ALA A 43 7.33 3.75 0.11
CA ALA A 43 6.50 2.57 0.39
C ALA A 43 5.84 2.06 -0.88
N LEU A 44 5.29 2.97 -1.70
CA LEU A 44 4.68 2.59 -2.97
C LEU A 44 5.68 1.92 -3.89
N HIS A 45 6.91 2.44 -3.92
CA HIS A 45 7.95 1.86 -4.74
C HIS A 45 8.27 0.43 -4.29
N LYS A 46 8.42 0.23 -2.99
CA LYS A 46 8.71 -1.11 -2.44
C LYS A 46 7.58 -2.09 -2.73
N LEU A 47 6.34 -1.66 -2.54
CA LEU A 47 5.20 -2.51 -2.83
C LEU A 47 5.09 -2.83 -4.32
N SER A 48 5.42 -1.87 -5.18
CA SER A 48 5.41 -2.08 -6.62
C SER A 48 6.49 -3.07 -7.04
N GLN A 49 7.65 -3.04 -6.40
CA GLN A 49 8.72 -3.99 -6.67
C GLN A 49 8.28 -5.42 -6.35
N GLN A 50 7.44 -5.58 -5.35
CA GLN A 50 6.88 -6.87 -4.98
C GLN A 50 5.65 -7.23 -5.81
N LYS A 51 5.28 -6.37 -6.75
CA LYS A 51 4.13 -6.54 -7.65
C LYS A 51 2.80 -6.62 -6.89
N LEU A 52 2.75 -5.95 -5.75
CA LEU A 52 1.55 -5.89 -4.94
C LEU A 52 0.63 -4.73 -5.30
N LEU A 53 1.15 -3.78 -6.07
CA LEU A 53 0.41 -2.62 -6.53
C LEU A 53 0.46 -2.52 -8.04
N ARG A 54 -0.54 -1.84 -8.58
CA ARG A 54 -0.57 -1.48 -10.00
C ARG A 54 -0.94 -0.01 -10.13
N LYS A 55 -0.54 0.60 -11.21
CA LYS A 55 -0.91 1.97 -11.54
C LYS A 55 -2.25 1.95 -12.26
N VAL A 56 -3.13 2.87 -11.86
CA VAL A 56 -4.46 2.98 -12.44
C VAL A 56 -4.59 4.37 -13.07
N PRO A 57 -5.05 4.47 -14.32
CA PRO A 57 -5.27 5.77 -14.94
C PRO A 57 -6.28 6.59 -14.15
N ASN A 58 -5.99 7.88 -13.98
CA ASN A 58 -6.96 8.80 -13.40
C ASN A 58 -7.68 9.51 -14.53
N LEU A 59 -8.90 9.09 -14.81
CA LEU A 59 -9.66 9.64 -15.93
C LEU A 59 -10.08 11.09 -15.71
N MET A 60 -10.08 11.54 -14.46
CA MET A 60 -10.42 12.92 -14.14
C MET A 60 -9.24 13.86 -14.34
N ASP A 61 -8.02 13.34 -14.19
CA ASP A 61 -6.81 14.14 -14.39
C ASP A 61 -5.69 13.20 -14.81
N MET A 62 -5.46 13.13 -16.12
CA MET A 62 -4.48 12.18 -16.68
C MET A 62 -3.04 12.47 -16.26
N ARG A 63 -2.78 13.63 -15.66
CA ARG A 63 -1.44 13.95 -15.17
C ARG A 63 -1.13 13.31 -13.82
N LYS A 64 -2.15 12.82 -13.12
CA LYS A 64 -2.00 12.18 -11.84
C LYS A 64 -2.24 10.70 -11.98
N GLN A 65 -1.35 9.90 -11.44
CA GLN A 65 -1.52 8.46 -11.42
C GLN A 65 -2.09 8.02 -10.10
N LEU A 66 -3.00 7.06 -10.15
CA LEU A 66 -3.52 6.41 -8.96
C LEU A 66 -2.83 5.07 -8.80
N TYR A 67 -2.76 4.61 -7.56
CA TYR A 67 -2.25 3.28 -7.24
C TYR A 67 -3.36 2.48 -6.60
N HIS A 68 -3.37 1.19 -6.89
CA HIS A 68 -4.33 0.29 -6.27
C HIS A 68 -3.68 -1.07 -6.04
N LEU A 69 -4.32 -1.86 -5.21
CA LEU A 69 -3.81 -3.18 -4.87
C LEU A 69 -4.00 -4.17 -6.01
N GLU A 70 -3.03 -5.06 -6.15
CA GLU A 70 -3.21 -6.27 -6.93
C GLU A 70 -3.93 -7.25 -6.01
N VAL A 71 -5.26 -7.24 -6.05
CA VAL A 71 -6.09 -7.92 -5.05
C VAL A 71 -5.76 -9.39 -4.91
N GLU A 72 -5.56 -10.08 -6.04
CA GLU A 72 -5.28 -11.51 -5.98
C GLU A 72 -3.96 -11.81 -5.28
N LYS A 73 -2.94 -10.99 -5.53
CA LYS A 73 -1.64 -11.17 -4.89
C LYS A 73 -1.70 -10.87 -3.42
N ILE A 74 -2.45 -9.83 -3.04
CA ILE A 74 -2.63 -9.49 -1.64
C ILE A 74 -3.34 -10.64 -0.92
N ARG A 75 -4.37 -11.19 -1.55
CA ARG A 75 -5.11 -12.31 -0.96
C ARG A 75 -4.22 -13.53 -0.76
N ALA A 76 -3.32 -13.79 -1.71
CA ALA A 76 -2.43 -14.94 -1.64
C ALA A 76 -1.43 -14.85 -0.48
N ILE A 77 -1.09 -13.62 -0.05
CA ILE A 77 -0.11 -13.41 1.02
C ILE A 77 -0.74 -12.78 2.26
N GLU A 78 -2.06 -12.84 2.38
CA GLU A 78 -2.78 -12.19 3.46
C GLU A 78 -2.28 -12.63 4.84
N ASN A 79 -2.03 -13.91 5.02
CA ASN A 79 -1.55 -14.40 6.31
C ASN A 79 -0.19 -13.82 6.66
N GLU A 80 0.70 -13.66 5.67
CA GLU A 80 2.01 -13.10 5.90
C GLU A 80 1.93 -11.62 6.25
N ILE A 81 1.02 -10.91 5.60
CA ILE A 81 0.79 -9.50 5.90
C ILE A 81 0.27 -9.34 7.33
N ASN A 82 -0.65 -10.18 7.73
CA ASN A 82 -1.20 -10.14 9.09
C ASN A 82 -0.12 -10.45 10.12
N HIS A 83 0.78 -11.36 9.79
CA HIS A 83 1.89 -11.68 10.67
C HIS A 83 2.82 -10.46 10.85
N LEU A 84 3.09 -9.75 9.77
CA LEU A 84 3.91 -8.54 9.84
C LEU A 84 3.24 -7.46 10.69
N ARG A 85 1.94 -7.33 10.59
CA ARG A 85 1.20 -6.37 11.42
C ARG A 85 1.35 -6.68 12.89
N ALA A 86 1.27 -7.96 13.24
CA ALA A 86 1.44 -8.37 14.62
C ALA A 86 2.84 -8.03 15.14
N ILE A 87 3.87 -8.27 14.30
CA ILE A 87 5.26 -8.00 14.67
C ILE A 87 5.50 -6.51 14.82
N THR A 88 4.98 -5.70 13.92
CA THR A 88 5.25 -4.26 13.91
C THR A 88 4.37 -3.47 14.88
N GLY A 89 3.38 -4.12 15.47
CA GLY A 89 2.47 -3.46 16.39
C GLY A 89 1.42 -2.58 15.71
N ILE A 90 1.27 -2.71 14.41
CA ILE A 90 0.21 -2.00 13.70
C ILE A 90 -1.08 -2.78 13.87
N HIS A 91 -2.01 -2.18 14.60
CA HIS A 91 -3.32 -2.77 14.80
C HIS A 91 -4.25 -2.30 13.72
N MET A 92 -4.63 -3.22 12.86
CA MET A 92 -5.46 -2.89 11.72
C MET A 92 -6.86 -3.36 11.94
N ARG A 93 -7.79 -2.65 11.33
CA ARG A 93 -9.15 -3.14 11.28
C ARG A 93 -9.17 -4.42 10.47
N ALA A 94 -10.03 -5.33 10.86
CA ALA A 94 -10.21 -6.55 10.09
C ALA A 94 -10.65 -6.21 8.67
N PHE A 95 -10.11 -6.91 7.73
CA PHE A 95 -10.55 -6.77 6.37
C PHE A 95 -11.94 -7.34 6.20
#